data_0245cadc1485a77971f8592808ebe661
#
_entry.id   0245cadc1485a77971f8592808ebe661
#
_cell.length_a   1.000
_cell.length_b   1.000
_cell.length_c   1.000
_cell.angle_alpha   90.00
_cell.angle_beta   90.00
_cell.angle_gamma   90.00
#
_symmetry.space_group_name_H-M   'P 1'
#
loop_
_entity.id
_entity.type
_entity.pdbx_description
1 polymer ?
#
loop_
_entity_poly.entity_id
_entity_poly.type
_entity_poly.pdbx_seq_one_letter_code
_entity_poly.pdbx_strand_id
1 'polypeptide(L)'
;MSNTSEKKLNGTVIVTYRCNARCSMCNRYKAPSKPEEEISIETIKKLPKMYFTNITGGEPFIRTDLKDIVRELYKKSDRIVISTNGFFTDRIVDLCKEFPQIGIRISIEGLEQTNNEIRGLQNGYQRGYGTLKKLREMGMKDVGFGMTVQDKNAPDLVPLYKISNEMGMEFATASLHNSFYFVEAKNIIHDRPMVAKNFENLVNELLRSNSPKKWFRAYFNHGLINYIYGQKRLLPCDMSFDTFFIDPYGDVMPCNGTKDKEVMGNLNNQTWDELWNSPEAEKVRAKVRCCDRDCWMIGSVSPAMHKYIWKPATWVLVHKFKALFTKHPYSMYELKICRDYRDGKVTKEELDKCSTCDMNCVINNGLSEASKEQLKHKSGEEIVDADIAQQMKQ
;
A
#
# COMPACT_ATOMS: atom_id res chain seq x y z
N MET A 1 -12.98 35.42 16.74
CA MET A 1 -12.27 34.88 15.58
C MET A 1 -11.78 33.51 15.96
N SER A 2 -12.54 32.46 15.65
CA SER A 2 -12.16 31.07 15.93
C SER A 2 -11.03 30.68 14.97
N ASN A 3 -9.87 30.47 15.53
CA ASN A 3 -8.71 29.92 14.82
C ASN A 3 -9.02 28.43 14.58
N THR A 4 -9.87 28.11 13.60
CA THR A 4 -10.02 26.74 13.09
C THR A 4 -8.75 26.42 12.35
N SER A 5 -7.79 25.79 13.04
CA SER A 5 -6.63 25.19 12.37
C SER A 5 -7.17 24.30 11.27
N GLU A 6 -6.89 24.65 10.04
CA GLU A 6 -7.31 23.92 8.84
C GLU A 6 -6.89 22.45 9.01
N LYS A 7 -7.86 21.54 9.03
CA LYS A 7 -7.62 20.12 9.33
C LYS A 7 -6.74 19.53 8.23
N LYS A 8 -5.51 19.17 8.58
CA LYS A 8 -4.60 18.49 7.65
C LYS A 8 -5.10 17.07 7.36
N LEU A 9 -4.97 16.64 6.13
CA LEU A 9 -5.38 15.32 5.65
C LEU A 9 -4.18 14.41 5.36
N ASN A 10 -4.45 13.14 5.11
CA ASN A 10 -3.48 12.21 4.54
C ASN A 10 -3.82 12.00 3.06
N GLY A 11 -2.88 12.29 2.18
CA GLY A 11 -3.05 12.17 0.74
C GLY A 11 -2.29 11.00 0.14
N THR A 12 -2.88 10.33 -0.83
CA THR A 12 -2.15 9.45 -1.75
C THR A 12 -2.29 10.01 -3.16
N VAL A 13 -1.18 10.36 -3.76
CA VAL A 13 -1.10 10.94 -5.10
C VAL A 13 -0.55 9.89 -6.06
N ILE A 14 -1.41 9.38 -6.92
CA ILE A 14 -1.07 8.44 -7.99
C ILE A 14 -0.69 9.29 -9.20
N VAL A 15 0.61 9.46 -9.43
CA VAL A 15 1.10 10.41 -10.44
C VAL A 15 1.05 9.87 -11.86
N THR A 16 1.02 8.56 -12.03
CA THR A 16 0.99 7.87 -13.33
C THR A 16 0.42 6.47 -13.19
N TYR A 17 -0.16 5.94 -14.25
CA TYR A 17 -0.50 4.50 -14.36
C TYR A 17 0.49 3.72 -15.22
N ARG A 18 1.49 4.37 -15.82
CA ARG A 18 2.58 3.71 -16.55
C ARG A 18 3.50 2.97 -15.58
N CYS A 19 3.94 1.77 -15.96
CA CYS A 19 4.83 0.95 -15.15
C CYS A 19 5.74 0.10 -16.03
N ASN A 20 7.01 0.01 -15.65
CA ASN A 20 7.99 -0.87 -16.31
C ASN A 20 8.01 -2.31 -15.74
N ALA A 21 7.33 -2.56 -14.60
CA ALA A 21 7.23 -3.88 -13.98
C ALA A 21 5.94 -4.60 -14.40
N ARG A 22 6.00 -5.94 -14.47
CA ARG A 22 4.89 -6.83 -14.84
C ARG A 22 4.56 -7.76 -13.67
N CYS A 23 4.25 -7.17 -12.50
CA CYS A 23 4.04 -7.94 -11.27
C CYS A 23 2.88 -8.91 -11.42
N SER A 24 3.05 -10.16 -10.93
CA SER A 24 2.03 -11.21 -10.99
C SER A 24 0.73 -10.86 -10.27
N MET A 25 0.78 -9.93 -9.31
CA MET A 25 -0.36 -9.49 -8.49
C MET A 25 -0.99 -8.17 -8.98
N CYS A 26 -0.49 -7.58 -10.06
CA CYS A 26 -0.92 -6.26 -10.52
C CYS A 26 -0.90 -6.18 -12.05
N ASN A 27 -2.02 -5.83 -12.65
CA ASN A 27 -2.19 -5.68 -14.08
C ASN A 27 -2.14 -4.21 -14.54
N ARG A 28 -1.67 -3.28 -13.69
CA ARG A 28 -1.66 -1.85 -14.01
C ARG A 28 -0.88 -1.51 -15.29
N TYR A 29 0.19 -2.25 -15.56
CA TYR A 29 0.96 -2.10 -16.80
C TYR A 29 0.15 -2.37 -18.09
N LYS A 30 -0.97 -3.11 -17.99
CA LYS A 30 -1.88 -3.37 -19.11
C LYS A 30 -2.85 -2.21 -19.40
N ALA A 31 -2.99 -1.27 -18.45
CA ALA A 31 -3.86 -0.10 -18.57
C ALA A 31 -3.11 1.18 -18.14
N PRO A 32 -2.04 1.55 -18.87
CA PRO A 32 -1.26 2.76 -18.57
C PRO A 32 -2.06 4.03 -18.85
N SER A 33 -1.73 5.12 -18.17
CA SER A 33 -2.16 6.47 -18.55
C SER A 33 -1.33 6.97 -19.74
N LYS A 34 -1.87 7.93 -20.49
CA LYS A 34 -1.08 8.67 -21.47
C LYS A 34 -0.38 9.84 -20.76
N PRO A 35 0.88 10.17 -21.12
CA PRO A 35 1.64 11.23 -20.47
C PRO A 35 0.90 12.58 -20.42
N GLU A 36 0.22 12.96 -21.51
CA GLU A 36 -0.52 14.19 -21.67
C GLU A 36 -1.83 14.27 -20.84
N GLU A 37 -2.33 13.12 -20.38
CA GLU A 37 -3.53 13.01 -19.54
C GLU A 37 -3.20 13.00 -18.05
N GLU A 38 -1.89 12.88 -17.69
CA GLU A 38 -1.46 12.73 -16.30
C GLU A 38 -1.54 14.06 -15.54
N ILE A 39 -1.86 13.97 -14.27
CA ILE A 39 -2.04 15.10 -13.35
C ILE A 39 -0.92 16.13 -13.51
N SER A 40 -1.33 17.38 -13.72
CA SER A 40 -0.43 18.52 -13.91
C SER A 40 0.03 19.14 -12.60
N ILE A 41 1.10 19.94 -12.66
CA ILE A 41 1.56 20.76 -11.52
C ILE A 41 0.44 21.72 -11.07
N GLU A 42 -0.35 22.28 -11.99
CA GLU A 42 -1.45 23.18 -11.65
C GLU A 42 -2.55 22.46 -10.87
N THR A 43 -2.82 21.19 -11.18
CA THR A 43 -3.75 20.37 -10.41
C THR A 43 -3.18 20.03 -9.03
N ILE A 44 -1.89 19.72 -8.93
CA ILE A 44 -1.20 19.50 -7.65
C ILE A 44 -1.27 20.73 -6.73
N LYS A 45 -1.17 21.93 -7.27
CA LYS A 45 -1.31 23.20 -6.50
C LYS A 45 -2.69 23.36 -5.85
N LYS A 46 -3.73 22.70 -6.34
CA LYS A 46 -5.07 22.75 -5.75
C LYS A 46 -5.25 21.83 -4.53
N LEU A 47 -4.33 20.89 -4.29
CA LEU A 47 -4.41 19.96 -3.15
C LEU A 47 -4.43 20.70 -1.80
N PRO A 48 -5.07 20.14 -0.76
CA PRO A 48 -5.15 20.74 0.57
C PRO A 48 -3.84 20.64 1.34
N LYS A 49 -3.80 21.17 2.57
CA LYS A 49 -2.71 20.91 3.53
C LYS A 49 -2.77 19.46 4.02
N MET A 50 -1.62 18.81 4.10
CA MET A 50 -1.50 17.40 4.45
C MET A 50 -0.47 17.16 5.55
N TYR A 51 -0.75 16.23 6.46
CA TYR A 51 0.26 15.68 7.37
C TYR A 51 1.22 14.76 6.64
N PHE A 52 0.66 13.97 5.73
CA PHE A 52 1.38 12.91 5.06
C PHE A 52 0.90 12.78 3.62
N THR A 53 1.84 12.64 2.71
CA THR A 53 1.58 12.35 1.31
C THR A 53 2.36 11.10 0.88
N ASN A 54 1.64 10.10 0.38
CA ASN A 54 2.26 9.00 -0.35
C ASN A 54 2.18 9.27 -1.84
N ILE A 55 3.33 9.39 -2.50
CA ILE A 55 3.40 9.42 -3.97
C ILE A 55 3.56 7.98 -4.45
N THR A 56 2.70 7.59 -5.37
CA THR A 56 2.70 6.25 -5.96
C THR A 56 2.24 6.32 -7.42
N GLY A 57 2.08 5.16 -8.05
CA GLY A 57 1.61 5.09 -9.43
C GLY A 57 1.68 3.66 -9.93
N GLY A 58 1.85 3.51 -11.23
CA GLY A 58 2.52 2.33 -11.77
C GLY A 58 3.96 2.36 -11.28
N GLU A 59 4.79 3.23 -11.88
CA GLU A 59 6.13 3.57 -11.37
C GLU A 59 6.34 5.09 -11.43
N PRO A 60 6.40 5.79 -10.29
CA PRO A 60 6.52 7.25 -10.28
C PRO A 60 7.73 7.81 -11.01
N PHE A 61 8.86 7.09 -10.95
CA PHE A 61 10.12 7.54 -11.56
C PHE A 61 10.16 7.41 -13.09
N ILE A 62 9.09 6.96 -13.72
CA ILE A 62 8.90 7.10 -15.18
C ILE A 62 8.63 8.57 -15.55
N ARG A 63 7.98 9.35 -14.66
CA ARG A 63 7.73 10.76 -14.90
C ARG A 63 9.00 11.59 -14.83
N THR A 64 9.22 12.41 -15.83
CA THR A 64 10.39 13.30 -15.93
C THR A 64 10.24 14.54 -15.05
N ASP A 65 9.02 14.96 -14.75
CA ASP A 65 8.67 16.11 -13.92
C ASP A 65 8.38 15.76 -12.44
N LEU A 66 8.71 14.52 -12.01
CA LEU A 66 8.46 14.06 -10.63
C LEU A 66 9.09 14.99 -9.57
N LYS A 67 10.26 15.56 -9.85
CA LYS A 67 10.90 16.53 -8.94
C LYS A 67 10.07 17.78 -8.73
N ASP A 68 9.45 18.30 -9.78
CA ASP A 68 8.62 19.49 -9.69
C ASP A 68 7.32 19.19 -8.93
N ILE A 69 6.74 18.01 -9.14
CA ILE A 69 5.60 17.51 -8.34
C ILE A 69 5.99 17.44 -6.86
N VAL A 70 7.12 16.85 -6.51
CA VAL A 70 7.59 16.75 -5.12
C VAL A 70 7.81 18.13 -4.52
N ARG A 71 8.39 19.07 -5.26
CA ARG A 71 8.62 20.46 -4.82
C ARG A 71 7.31 21.17 -4.50
N GLU A 72 6.28 21.02 -5.34
CA GLU A 72 4.96 21.58 -5.07
C GLU A 72 4.27 20.92 -3.88
N LEU A 73 4.37 19.59 -3.74
CA LEU A 73 3.79 18.86 -2.62
C LEU A 73 4.45 19.23 -1.28
N TYR A 74 5.75 19.56 -1.22
CA TYR A 74 6.39 20.03 0.01
C TYR A 74 5.89 21.39 0.50
N LYS A 75 5.25 22.19 -0.33
CA LYS A 75 4.55 23.42 0.10
C LYS A 75 3.28 23.13 0.89
N LYS A 76 2.77 21.89 0.85
CA LYS A 76 1.47 21.48 1.38
C LYS A 76 1.52 20.27 2.32
N SER A 77 2.61 19.52 2.33
CA SER A 77 2.73 18.26 3.07
C SER A 77 3.90 18.32 4.05
N ASP A 78 3.65 17.92 5.30
CA ASP A 78 4.70 17.88 6.33
C ASP A 78 5.66 16.71 6.09
N ARG A 79 5.20 15.61 5.51
CA ARG A 79 6.01 14.43 5.18
C ARG A 79 5.56 13.81 3.87
N ILE A 80 6.53 13.53 3.01
CA ILE A 80 6.31 12.84 1.73
C ILE A 80 7.06 11.52 1.72
N VAL A 81 6.39 10.46 1.25
CA VAL A 81 7.00 9.16 0.97
C VAL A 81 6.69 8.76 -0.46
N ILE A 82 7.68 8.28 -1.20
CA ILE A 82 7.50 7.71 -2.55
C ILE A 82 7.57 6.20 -2.47
N SER A 83 6.55 5.54 -3.01
CA SER A 83 6.53 4.08 -3.23
C SER A 83 6.99 3.80 -4.66
N THR A 84 8.07 3.04 -4.83
CA THR A 84 8.72 2.76 -6.12
C THR A 84 9.20 1.32 -6.21
N ASN A 85 9.39 0.81 -7.43
CA ASN A 85 10.03 -0.49 -7.64
C ASN A 85 11.57 -0.41 -7.53
N GLY A 86 12.13 0.79 -7.42
CA GLY A 86 13.56 1.00 -7.20
C GLY A 86 14.45 0.79 -8.44
N PHE A 87 13.88 0.60 -9.63
CA PHE A 87 14.63 0.29 -10.84
C PHE A 87 15.46 1.45 -11.36
N PHE A 88 14.94 2.67 -11.24
CA PHE A 88 15.56 3.89 -11.75
C PHE A 88 16.52 4.53 -10.73
N THR A 89 17.57 3.80 -10.34
CA THR A 89 18.49 4.19 -9.26
C THR A 89 18.97 5.63 -9.35
N ASP A 90 19.45 6.07 -10.53
CA ASP A 90 20.05 7.39 -10.69
C ASP A 90 19.02 8.52 -10.54
N ARG A 91 17.80 8.33 -11.07
CA ARG A 91 16.68 9.28 -10.87
C ARG A 91 16.26 9.37 -9.41
N ILE A 92 16.22 8.24 -8.69
CA ILE A 92 15.90 8.19 -7.26
C ILE A 92 16.97 8.93 -6.47
N VAL A 93 18.24 8.64 -6.72
CA VAL A 93 19.39 9.30 -6.08
C VAL A 93 19.38 10.80 -6.34
N ASP A 94 19.14 11.20 -7.56
CA ASP A 94 19.12 12.60 -7.96
C ASP A 94 17.96 13.39 -7.30
N LEU A 95 16.79 12.77 -7.15
CA LEU A 95 15.67 13.33 -6.39
C LEU A 95 16.03 13.44 -4.90
N CYS A 96 16.63 12.41 -4.31
CA CYS A 96 17.03 12.40 -2.89
C CYS A 96 18.13 13.39 -2.55
N LYS A 97 19.00 13.76 -3.49
CA LYS A 97 19.97 14.85 -3.31
C LYS A 97 19.29 16.20 -3.09
N GLU A 98 18.20 16.45 -3.81
CA GLU A 98 17.42 17.68 -3.68
C GLU A 98 16.52 17.66 -2.44
N PHE A 99 15.95 16.49 -2.12
CA PHE A 99 15.02 16.31 -0.98
C PHE A 99 15.52 15.26 0.02
N PRO A 100 16.57 15.53 0.81
CA PRO A 100 17.16 14.53 1.70
C PRO A 100 16.24 14.06 2.84
N GLN A 101 15.15 14.77 3.11
CA GLN A 101 14.14 14.42 4.11
C GLN A 101 13.04 13.50 3.56
N ILE A 102 13.01 13.22 2.22
CA ILE A 102 11.96 12.42 1.62
C ILE A 102 12.05 10.96 2.03
N GLY A 103 10.90 10.33 2.24
CA GLY A 103 10.83 8.90 2.47
C GLY A 103 10.83 8.12 1.15
N ILE A 104 11.60 7.04 1.08
CA ILE A 104 11.59 6.13 -0.08
C ILE A 104 11.23 4.72 0.39
N ARG A 105 10.21 4.13 -0.21
CA ARG A 105 9.85 2.72 0.00
C ARG A 105 10.01 1.97 -1.30
N ILE A 106 11.00 1.08 -1.31
CA ILE A 106 11.29 0.23 -2.48
C ILE A 106 10.59 -1.10 -2.31
N SER A 107 9.79 -1.45 -3.31
CA SER A 107 9.04 -2.70 -3.34
C SER A 107 9.99 -3.87 -3.64
N ILE A 108 10.24 -4.69 -2.62
CA ILE A 108 11.01 -5.95 -2.71
C ILE A 108 10.12 -7.07 -2.17
N GLU A 109 9.76 -8.00 -3.05
CA GLU A 109 8.74 -9.01 -2.78
C GLU A 109 9.32 -10.35 -2.29
N GLY A 110 10.55 -10.38 -1.84
CA GLY A 110 11.24 -11.58 -1.36
C GLY A 110 12.74 -11.54 -1.61
N LEU A 111 13.41 -12.67 -1.49
CA LEU A 111 14.78 -12.84 -1.91
C LEU A 111 14.87 -12.78 -3.44
N GLU A 112 16.10 -12.76 -3.97
CA GLU A 112 16.38 -12.42 -5.37
C GLU A 112 15.48 -13.14 -6.37
N GLN A 113 15.45 -14.47 -6.35
CA GLN A 113 14.67 -15.26 -7.31
C GLN A 113 13.16 -14.95 -7.15
N THR A 114 12.64 -15.05 -5.93
CA THR A 114 11.22 -14.81 -5.62
C THR A 114 10.79 -13.41 -6.04
N ASN A 115 11.63 -12.42 -5.74
CA ASN A 115 11.35 -11.03 -6.13
C ASN A 115 11.24 -10.86 -7.64
N ASN A 116 12.25 -11.36 -8.39
CA ASN A 116 12.32 -11.18 -9.83
C ASN A 116 11.15 -11.87 -10.55
N GLU A 117 10.75 -13.05 -10.07
CA GLU A 117 9.59 -13.77 -10.60
C GLU A 117 8.27 -13.03 -10.31
N ILE A 118 8.06 -12.55 -9.07
CA ILE A 118 6.82 -11.85 -8.70
C ILE A 118 6.71 -10.50 -9.41
N ARG A 119 7.82 -9.75 -9.47
CA ARG A 119 7.85 -8.42 -10.09
C ARG A 119 7.83 -8.46 -11.60
N GLY A 120 8.15 -9.61 -12.22
CA GLY A 120 8.27 -9.74 -13.67
C GLY A 120 9.24 -8.73 -14.27
N LEU A 121 10.34 -8.47 -13.55
CA LEU A 121 11.33 -7.44 -13.88
C LEU A 121 12.73 -8.05 -13.81
N GLN A 122 13.41 -8.12 -14.94
CA GLN A 122 14.77 -8.64 -15.01
C GLN A 122 15.72 -7.80 -14.14
N ASN A 123 16.50 -8.46 -13.30
CA ASN A 123 17.40 -7.83 -12.33
C ASN A 123 16.67 -6.84 -11.35
N GLY A 124 15.35 -7.01 -11.16
CA GLY A 124 14.55 -6.13 -10.30
C GLY A 124 15.04 -6.11 -8.85
N TYR A 125 15.43 -7.28 -8.32
CA TYR A 125 16.02 -7.37 -6.98
C TYR A 125 17.34 -6.60 -6.90
N GLN A 126 18.27 -6.88 -7.82
CA GLN A 126 19.60 -6.25 -7.82
C GLN A 126 19.50 -4.73 -7.93
N ARG A 127 18.63 -4.24 -8.81
CA ARG A 127 18.36 -2.80 -8.96
C ARG A 127 17.76 -2.21 -7.68
N GLY A 128 16.65 -2.76 -7.19
CA GLY A 128 15.96 -2.25 -6.00
C GLY A 128 16.83 -2.31 -4.73
N TYR A 129 17.48 -3.45 -4.50
CA TYR A 129 18.40 -3.62 -3.37
C TYR A 129 19.63 -2.73 -3.47
N GLY A 130 20.21 -2.62 -4.66
CA GLY A 130 21.34 -1.72 -4.93
C GLY A 130 20.95 -0.25 -4.69
N THR A 131 19.75 0.15 -5.09
CA THR A 131 19.23 1.49 -4.80
C THR A 131 19.10 1.73 -3.29
N LEU A 132 18.55 0.76 -2.54
CA LEU A 132 18.48 0.86 -1.06
C LEU A 132 19.85 1.07 -0.44
N LYS A 133 20.86 0.27 -0.85
CA LYS A 133 22.24 0.43 -0.36
C LYS A 133 22.77 1.83 -0.64
N LYS A 134 22.64 2.31 -1.88
CA LYS A 134 23.13 3.63 -2.30
C LYS A 134 22.45 4.75 -1.51
N LEU A 135 21.13 4.67 -1.26
CA LEU A 135 20.41 5.64 -0.44
C LEU A 135 20.90 5.63 1.04
N ARG A 136 21.24 4.44 1.56
CA ARG A 136 21.79 4.32 2.92
C ARG A 136 23.19 4.93 3.01
N GLU A 137 24.04 4.66 2.03
CA GLU A 137 25.38 5.25 1.92
C GLU A 137 25.35 6.78 1.82
N MET A 138 24.31 7.34 1.18
CA MET A 138 24.04 8.78 1.15
C MET A 138 23.53 9.35 2.48
N GLY A 139 23.31 8.54 3.52
CA GLY A 139 22.82 8.98 4.82
C GLY A 139 21.30 9.24 4.89
N MET A 140 20.53 8.78 3.91
CA MET A 140 19.08 8.90 3.93
C MET A 140 18.47 8.17 5.13
N LYS A 141 17.61 8.87 5.90
CA LYS A 141 17.05 8.35 7.16
C LYS A 141 15.72 7.60 6.97
N ASP A 142 14.86 8.06 6.07
CA ASP A 142 13.51 7.51 5.86
C ASP A 142 13.46 6.60 4.62
N VAL A 143 14.27 5.55 4.64
CA VAL A 143 14.36 4.58 3.54
C VAL A 143 13.97 3.19 4.02
N GLY A 144 13.32 2.40 3.16
CA GLY A 144 12.94 1.05 3.55
C GLY A 144 12.34 0.21 2.45
N PHE A 145 12.09 -1.02 2.83
CA PHE A 145 11.48 -2.06 2.01
C PHE A 145 9.96 -2.00 2.10
N GLY A 146 9.28 -2.37 1.03
CA GLY A 146 7.86 -2.69 1.01
C GLY A 146 7.66 -4.10 0.45
N MET A 147 6.87 -4.95 1.11
CA MET A 147 6.59 -6.31 0.69
C MET A 147 5.10 -6.60 0.74
N THR A 148 4.53 -7.06 -0.36
CA THR A 148 3.17 -7.60 -0.43
C THR A 148 3.24 -9.11 -0.34
N VAL A 149 2.81 -9.64 0.81
CA VAL A 149 2.96 -11.08 1.12
C VAL A 149 1.83 -11.89 0.49
N GLN A 150 2.21 -12.98 -0.16
CA GLN A 150 1.37 -13.98 -0.82
C GLN A 150 1.99 -15.37 -0.62
N ASP A 151 1.34 -16.44 -1.11
CA ASP A 151 1.81 -17.81 -0.93
C ASP A 151 3.29 -17.99 -1.32
N LYS A 152 3.69 -17.46 -2.47
CA LYS A 152 5.02 -17.67 -3.04
C LYS A 152 6.14 -17.07 -2.21
N ASN A 153 5.91 -15.91 -1.60
CA ASN A 153 6.96 -15.17 -0.91
C ASN A 153 6.83 -15.14 0.63
N ALA A 154 5.79 -15.73 1.18
CA ALA A 154 5.62 -15.78 2.63
C ALA A 154 6.84 -16.39 3.35
N PRO A 155 7.53 -17.44 2.84
CA PRO A 155 8.76 -17.95 3.44
C PRO A 155 9.89 -16.92 3.51
N ASP A 156 9.94 -15.97 2.58
CA ASP A 156 10.97 -14.93 2.52
C ASP A 156 10.70 -13.74 3.46
N LEU A 157 9.50 -13.66 4.09
CA LEU A 157 9.07 -12.53 4.89
C LEU A 157 10.04 -12.21 6.04
N VAL A 158 10.36 -13.19 6.87
CA VAL A 158 11.28 -13.02 8.01
C VAL A 158 12.74 -12.87 7.55
N PRO A 159 13.26 -13.66 6.61
CA PRO A 159 14.57 -13.41 6.01
C PRO A 159 14.76 -11.99 5.49
N LEU A 160 13.80 -11.48 4.70
CA LEU A 160 13.89 -10.13 4.15
C LEU A 160 13.79 -9.04 5.25
N TYR A 161 12.94 -9.26 6.26
CA TYR A 161 12.88 -8.40 7.44
C TYR A 161 14.23 -8.31 8.16
N LYS A 162 14.92 -9.43 8.34
CA LYS A 162 16.25 -9.46 8.98
C LYS A 162 17.26 -8.64 8.19
N ILE A 163 17.31 -8.81 6.88
CA ILE A 163 18.15 -8.00 5.98
C ILE A 163 17.84 -6.50 6.17
N SER A 164 16.57 -6.11 6.12
CA SER A 164 16.18 -4.70 6.31
C SER A 164 16.56 -4.15 7.68
N ASN A 165 16.45 -4.99 8.72
CA ASN A 165 16.78 -4.63 10.10
C ASN A 165 18.30 -4.46 10.30
N GLU A 166 19.12 -5.33 9.72
CA GLU A 166 20.59 -5.22 9.70
C GLU A 166 21.05 -3.95 8.99
N MET A 167 20.37 -3.57 7.91
CA MET A 167 20.60 -2.31 7.21
C MET A 167 20.09 -1.07 7.98
N GLY A 168 19.40 -1.26 9.12
CA GLY A 168 18.78 -0.17 9.89
C GLY A 168 17.67 0.54 9.12
N MET A 169 16.94 -0.17 8.26
CA MET A 169 15.90 0.37 7.38
C MET A 169 14.48 0.01 7.85
N GLU A 170 13.52 0.75 7.32
CA GLU A 170 12.10 0.47 7.51
C GLU A 170 11.68 -0.79 6.73
N PHE A 171 10.74 -1.54 7.30
CA PHE A 171 10.12 -2.68 6.65
C PHE A 171 8.59 -2.55 6.69
N ALA A 172 8.00 -2.29 5.55
CA ALA A 172 6.55 -2.18 5.40
C ALA A 172 5.98 -3.46 4.78
N THR A 173 4.87 -3.94 5.32
CA THR A 173 4.19 -5.14 4.85
C THR A 173 2.77 -4.83 4.39
N ALA A 174 2.28 -5.61 3.44
CA ALA A 174 0.88 -5.73 3.07
C ALA A 174 0.57 -7.21 2.82
N SER A 175 -0.69 -7.59 2.88
CA SER A 175 -1.16 -8.87 2.38
C SER A 175 -1.67 -8.74 0.96
N LEU A 176 -1.54 -9.78 0.16
CA LEU A 176 -2.14 -9.86 -1.17
C LEU A 176 -3.63 -9.49 -1.12
N HIS A 177 -4.07 -8.64 -2.03
CA HIS A 177 -5.46 -8.19 -2.10
C HIS A 177 -5.85 -7.78 -3.52
N ASN A 178 -7.15 -7.63 -3.74
CA ASN A 178 -7.74 -7.17 -4.98
C ASN A 178 -8.12 -5.70 -4.88
N SER A 179 -8.00 -4.99 -5.98
CA SER A 179 -8.34 -3.56 -6.07
C SER A 179 -8.57 -3.16 -7.52
N PHE A 180 -9.54 -2.26 -7.77
CA PHE A 180 -9.68 -1.63 -9.08
C PHE A 180 -8.37 -0.94 -9.52
N TYR A 181 -7.62 -0.41 -8.55
CA TYR A 181 -6.34 0.25 -8.79
C TYR A 181 -5.29 -0.69 -9.41
N PHE A 182 -5.26 -1.96 -9.02
CA PHE A 182 -4.35 -2.96 -9.60
C PHE A 182 -4.84 -3.52 -10.93
N VAL A 183 -6.08 -3.21 -11.34
CA VAL A 183 -6.74 -3.86 -12.48
C VAL A 183 -6.71 -5.39 -12.30
N GLU A 184 -6.88 -5.84 -11.06
CA GLU A 184 -6.82 -7.24 -10.67
C GLU A 184 -7.89 -7.57 -9.62
N ALA A 185 -8.63 -8.64 -9.88
CA ALA A 185 -9.73 -9.11 -9.05
C ALA A 185 -9.61 -10.60 -8.68
N LYS A 186 -8.55 -11.27 -9.12
CA LYS A 186 -8.36 -12.73 -8.97
C LYS A 186 -7.22 -13.12 -8.05
N ASN A 187 -6.63 -12.15 -7.34
CA ASN A 187 -5.61 -12.43 -6.34
C ASN A 187 -6.23 -13.26 -5.20
N ILE A 188 -5.65 -14.41 -4.90
CA ILE A 188 -6.08 -15.32 -3.84
C ILE A 188 -4.85 -15.82 -3.09
N ILE A 189 -4.95 -15.89 -1.75
CA ILE A 189 -4.04 -16.64 -0.90
C ILE A 189 -4.60 -18.05 -0.74
N HIS A 190 -3.89 -19.04 -1.25
CA HIS A 190 -4.33 -20.43 -1.26
C HIS A 190 -3.98 -21.17 0.04
N ASP A 191 -2.79 -20.91 0.60
CA ASP A 191 -2.35 -21.51 1.88
C ASP A 191 -2.29 -20.44 2.98
N ARG A 192 -3.46 -20.05 3.47
CA ARG A 192 -3.61 -19.04 4.52
C ARG A 192 -2.92 -19.41 5.82
N PRO A 193 -2.98 -20.67 6.30
CA PRO A 193 -2.25 -21.07 7.50
C PRO A 193 -0.74 -20.85 7.36
N MET A 194 -0.16 -21.19 6.22
CA MET A 194 1.27 -20.99 5.97
C MET A 194 1.62 -19.51 5.91
N VAL A 195 0.85 -18.70 5.18
CA VAL A 195 1.07 -17.25 5.09
C VAL A 195 0.90 -16.59 6.46
N ALA A 196 -0.18 -16.93 7.20
CA ALA A 196 -0.43 -16.41 8.55
C ALA A 196 0.68 -16.81 9.53
N LYS A 197 1.24 -18.03 9.42
CA LYS A 197 2.35 -18.49 10.25
C LYS A 197 3.62 -17.67 10.03
N ASN A 198 3.90 -17.29 8.79
CA ASN A 198 5.03 -16.42 8.48
C ASN A 198 4.84 -15.00 9.05
N PHE A 199 3.61 -14.46 9.00
CA PHE A 199 3.29 -13.22 9.70
C PHE A 199 3.39 -13.35 11.23
N GLU A 200 2.96 -14.47 11.83
CA GLU A 200 3.15 -14.75 13.26
C GLU A 200 4.63 -14.70 13.65
N ASN A 201 5.48 -15.32 12.84
CA ASN A 201 6.93 -15.28 13.05
C ASN A 201 7.46 -13.84 13.00
N LEU A 202 7.02 -13.03 12.03
CA LEU A 202 7.40 -11.61 11.97
C LEU A 202 6.89 -10.82 13.17
N VAL A 203 5.64 -11.04 13.62
CA VAL A 203 5.07 -10.38 14.80
C VAL A 203 5.94 -10.65 16.03
N ASN A 204 6.38 -11.92 16.22
CA ASN A 204 7.24 -12.29 17.32
C ASN A 204 8.63 -11.63 17.23
N GLU A 205 9.23 -11.53 16.04
CA GLU A 205 10.48 -10.78 15.83
C GLU A 205 10.32 -9.28 16.18
N LEU A 206 9.24 -8.65 15.75
CA LEU A 206 8.95 -7.25 16.03
C LEU A 206 8.72 -6.96 17.51
N LEU A 207 8.01 -7.86 18.22
CA LEU A 207 7.76 -7.75 19.66
C LEU A 207 9.02 -7.92 20.50
N ARG A 208 10.01 -8.69 20.04
CA ARG A 208 11.31 -8.86 20.72
C ARG A 208 12.20 -7.62 20.64
N SER A 209 11.94 -6.74 19.68
CA SER A 209 12.72 -5.51 19.52
C SER A 209 12.52 -4.52 20.68
N ASN A 210 13.44 -3.56 20.85
CA ASN A 210 13.33 -2.47 21.82
C ASN A 210 12.71 -1.19 21.21
N SER A 211 12.19 -1.26 20.00
CA SER A 211 11.62 -0.11 19.29
C SER A 211 10.10 -0.05 19.39
N PRO A 212 9.52 0.99 20.03
CA PRO A 212 8.06 1.17 20.08
C PRO A 212 7.42 1.16 18.68
N LYS A 213 8.09 1.74 17.68
CA LYS A 213 7.63 1.72 16.29
C LYS A 213 7.46 0.29 15.76
N LYS A 214 8.38 -0.62 16.09
CA LYS A 214 8.28 -2.04 15.71
C LYS A 214 7.14 -2.75 16.45
N TRP A 215 6.86 -2.38 17.70
CA TRP A 215 5.74 -2.95 18.44
C TRP A 215 4.39 -2.58 17.81
N PHE A 216 4.23 -1.33 17.37
CA PHE A 216 3.04 -0.92 16.62
C PHE A 216 2.93 -1.61 15.27
N ARG A 217 4.07 -1.88 14.60
CA ARG A 217 4.08 -2.72 13.40
C ARG A 217 3.70 -4.17 13.70
N ALA A 218 4.01 -4.71 14.89
CA ALA A 218 3.55 -6.03 15.31
C ALA A 218 2.02 -6.08 15.37
N TYR A 219 1.36 -5.06 15.97
CA TYR A 219 -0.09 -4.95 15.96
C TYR A 219 -0.67 -4.84 14.55
N PHE A 220 -0.03 -4.06 13.68
CA PHE A 220 -0.43 -3.98 12.27
C PHE A 220 -0.38 -5.35 11.58
N ASN A 221 0.69 -6.13 11.78
CA ASN A 221 0.83 -7.46 11.20
C ASN A 221 -0.12 -8.49 11.83
N HIS A 222 -0.46 -8.36 13.11
CA HIS A 222 -1.55 -9.12 13.72
C HIS A 222 -2.89 -8.88 12.99
N GLY A 223 -3.18 -7.63 12.64
CA GLY A 223 -4.36 -7.29 11.84
C GLY A 223 -4.31 -7.83 10.41
N LEU A 224 -3.12 -7.99 9.79
CA LEU A 224 -2.98 -8.66 8.51
C LEU A 224 -3.31 -10.15 8.60
N ILE A 225 -2.93 -10.85 9.69
CA ILE A 225 -3.35 -12.23 9.93
C ILE A 225 -4.87 -12.30 10.04
N ASN A 226 -5.49 -11.39 10.80
CA ASN A 226 -6.93 -11.30 10.92
C ASN A 226 -7.62 -11.11 9.55
N TYR A 227 -7.06 -10.23 8.71
CA TYR A 227 -7.54 -9.98 7.35
C TYR A 227 -7.39 -11.21 6.43
N ILE A 228 -6.26 -11.92 6.47
CA ILE A 228 -6.02 -13.14 5.69
C ILE A 228 -7.11 -14.18 5.94
N TYR A 229 -7.62 -14.26 7.16
CA TYR A 229 -8.71 -15.15 7.53
C TYR A 229 -10.11 -14.55 7.35
N GLY A 230 -10.25 -13.42 6.64
CA GLY A 230 -11.54 -12.80 6.33
C GLY A 230 -12.33 -12.34 7.57
N GLN A 231 -11.63 -12.01 8.64
CA GLN A 231 -12.26 -11.59 9.88
C GLN A 231 -12.53 -10.09 9.90
N LYS A 232 -13.52 -9.68 10.69
CA LYS A 232 -13.90 -8.28 10.88
C LYS A 232 -12.68 -7.43 11.25
N ARG A 233 -12.62 -6.25 10.67
CA ARG A 233 -11.56 -5.26 10.88
C ARG A 233 -11.40 -4.92 12.36
N LEU A 234 -10.16 -4.88 12.87
CA LEU A 234 -9.86 -4.63 14.30
C LEU A 234 -10.09 -3.16 14.72
N LEU A 235 -10.01 -2.22 13.78
CA LEU A 235 -10.21 -0.78 13.99
C LEU A 235 -11.21 -0.23 12.97
N PRO A 236 -11.96 0.82 13.30
CA PRO A 236 -12.84 1.50 12.35
C PRO A 236 -12.10 1.98 11.11
N CYS A 237 -12.83 2.15 10.00
CA CYS A 237 -12.33 2.74 8.78
C CYS A 237 -12.85 4.19 8.66
N ASP A 238 -11.92 5.16 8.70
CA ASP A 238 -12.23 6.59 8.56
C ASP A 238 -11.78 7.16 7.20
N MET A 239 -11.68 6.29 6.18
CA MET A 239 -11.34 6.73 4.82
C MET A 239 -12.37 7.73 4.30
N SER A 240 -11.95 8.68 3.46
CA SER A 240 -12.71 9.82 2.95
C SER A 240 -13.08 10.91 3.98
N PHE A 241 -12.69 10.77 5.25
CA PHE A 241 -12.86 11.81 6.28
C PHE A 241 -11.55 12.48 6.69
N ASP A 242 -10.46 11.68 6.74
CA ASP A 242 -9.12 12.11 7.10
C ASP A 242 -8.08 11.78 6.00
N THR A 243 -8.52 11.09 4.97
CA THR A 243 -7.67 10.58 3.90
C THR A 243 -8.36 10.68 2.56
N PHE A 244 -7.57 10.84 1.50
CA PHE A 244 -8.03 10.80 0.13
C PHE A 244 -6.98 10.16 -0.79
N PHE A 245 -7.42 9.75 -1.96
CA PHE A 245 -6.59 9.37 -3.09
C PHE A 245 -6.90 10.31 -4.25
N ILE A 246 -5.88 10.65 -5.03
CA ILE A 246 -6.07 11.31 -6.32
C ILE A 246 -5.34 10.49 -7.37
N ASP A 247 -6.00 10.25 -8.49
CA ASP A 247 -5.44 9.47 -9.59
C ASP A 247 -4.77 10.37 -10.66
N PRO A 248 -4.07 9.78 -11.67
CA PRO A 248 -3.41 10.57 -12.70
C PRO A 248 -4.35 11.46 -13.52
N TYR A 249 -5.63 11.16 -13.55
CA TYR A 249 -6.62 11.96 -14.29
C TYR A 249 -7.23 13.09 -13.45
N GLY A 250 -6.77 13.29 -12.22
CA GLY A 250 -7.27 14.31 -11.30
C GLY A 250 -8.54 13.91 -10.53
N ASP A 251 -8.99 12.67 -10.66
CA ASP A 251 -10.13 12.15 -9.90
C ASP A 251 -9.77 11.93 -8.43
N VAL A 252 -10.52 12.57 -7.54
CA VAL A 252 -10.38 12.36 -6.09
C VAL A 252 -11.30 11.23 -5.64
N MET A 253 -10.73 10.30 -4.92
CA MET A 253 -11.36 9.06 -4.47
C MET A 253 -11.26 8.89 -2.96
N PRO A 254 -12.20 8.20 -2.31
CA PRO A 254 -12.14 7.94 -0.86
C PRO A 254 -10.97 7.02 -0.48
N CYS A 255 -10.73 5.98 -1.26
CA CYS A 255 -9.65 5.02 -1.09
C CYS A 255 -9.41 4.26 -2.40
N ASN A 256 -8.39 3.42 -2.43
CA ASN A 256 -8.11 2.51 -3.55
C ASN A 256 -8.67 1.09 -3.31
N GLY A 257 -9.37 0.87 -2.20
CA GLY A 257 -9.89 -0.44 -1.80
C GLY A 257 -11.36 -0.68 -2.10
N THR A 258 -12.11 0.30 -2.63
CA THR A 258 -13.49 0.11 -3.06
C THR A 258 -13.58 -0.88 -4.22
N LYS A 259 -14.74 -1.53 -4.36
CA LYS A 259 -14.99 -2.48 -5.44
C LYS A 259 -14.82 -1.82 -6.81
N ASP A 260 -15.51 -0.69 -6.97
CA ASP A 260 -15.47 0.13 -8.16
C ASP A 260 -14.72 1.44 -7.85
N LYS A 261 -14.29 2.15 -8.89
CA LYS A 261 -13.71 3.48 -8.77
C LYS A 261 -14.80 4.46 -8.32
N GLU A 262 -14.83 4.78 -7.03
CA GLU A 262 -15.75 5.79 -6.48
C GLU A 262 -15.09 7.16 -6.56
N VAL A 263 -15.67 8.08 -7.32
CA VAL A 263 -15.13 9.42 -7.56
C VAL A 263 -15.91 10.46 -6.78
N MET A 264 -15.22 11.24 -5.94
CA MET A 264 -15.79 12.36 -5.17
C MET A 264 -15.88 13.65 -5.99
N GLY A 265 -15.07 13.78 -7.03
CA GLY A 265 -14.96 14.90 -7.95
C GLY A 265 -13.62 14.91 -8.65
N ASN A 266 -13.38 15.87 -9.55
CA ASN A 266 -12.16 15.98 -10.34
C ASN A 266 -11.49 17.36 -10.17
N LEU A 267 -10.24 17.38 -9.72
CA LEU A 267 -9.50 18.62 -9.44
C LEU A 267 -9.07 19.39 -10.69
N ASN A 268 -9.15 18.82 -11.89
CA ASN A 268 -8.91 19.58 -13.10
C ASN A 268 -10.01 20.65 -13.31
N ASN A 269 -11.24 20.35 -12.89
CA ASN A 269 -12.43 21.16 -13.16
C ASN A 269 -12.95 21.94 -11.95
N GLN A 270 -12.44 21.66 -10.72
CA GLN A 270 -12.94 22.19 -9.46
C GLN A 270 -11.79 22.63 -8.56
N THR A 271 -12.08 23.49 -7.59
CA THR A 271 -11.21 23.73 -6.44
C THR A 271 -11.33 22.58 -5.42
N TRP A 272 -10.39 22.48 -4.49
CA TRP A 272 -10.47 21.50 -3.43
C TRP A 272 -11.72 21.65 -2.55
N ASP A 273 -12.05 22.87 -2.17
CA ASP A 273 -13.17 23.14 -1.26
C ASP A 273 -14.52 22.84 -1.92
N GLU A 274 -14.69 23.21 -3.19
CA GLU A 274 -15.89 22.87 -3.97
C GLU A 274 -16.05 21.35 -4.07
N LEU A 275 -14.98 20.62 -4.37
CA LEU A 275 -15.00 19.18 -4.50
C LEU A 275 -15.28 18.50 -3.15
N TRP A 276 -14.48 18.86 -2.12
CA TRP A 276 -14.52 18.17 -0.83
C TRP A 276 -15.84 18.33 -0.09
N ASN A 277 -16.52 19.46 -0.30
CA ASN A 277 -17.81 19.76 0.33
C ASN A 277 -19.01 19.53 -0.61
N SER A 278 -18.80 18.89 -1.77
CA SER A 278 -19.87 18.64 -2.74
C SER A 278 -20.86 17.58 -2.26
N PRO A 279 -22.11 17.61 -2.75
CA PRO A 279 -23.08 16.53 -2.53
C PRO A 279 -22.59 15.17 -3.02
N GLU A 280 -21.82 15.13 -4.11
CA GLU A 280 -21.21 13.93 -4.68
C GLU A 280 -20.20 13.32 -3.72
N ALA A 281 -19.32 14.14 -3.12
CA ALA A 281 -18.38 13.70 -2.11
C ALA A 281 -19.10 13.13 -0.89
N GLU A 282 -20.22 13.73 -0.46
CA GLU A 282 -20.98 13.22 0.69
C GLU A 282 -21.71 11.90 0.36
N LYS A 283 -22.22 11.72 -0.87
CA LYS A 283 -22.76 10.43 -1.32
C LYS A 283 -21.69 9.32 -1.27
N VAL A 284 -20.46 9.62 -1.71
CA VAL A 284 -19.34 8.68 -1.64
C VAL A 284 -18.95 8.38 -0.19
N ARG A 285 -18.92 9.39 0.69
CA ARG A 285 -18.69 9.18 2.14
C ARG A 285 -19.75 8.30 2.78
N ALA A 286 -21.01 8.47 2.40
CA ALA A 286 -22.10 7.62 2.88
C ALA A 286 -21.88 6.15 2.48
N LYS A 287 -21.47 5.88 1.24
CA LYS A 287 -21.07 4.52 0.81
C LYS A 287 -19.90 3.96 1.62
N VAL A 288 -18.89 4.79 1.94
CA VAL A 288 -17.74 4.36 2.75
C VAL A 288 -18.14 4.03 4.18
N ARG A 289 -19.09 4.77 4.78
CA ARG A 289 -19.63 4.44 6.11
C ARG A 289 -20.32 3.07 6.16
N CYS A 290 -20.95 2.68 5.07
CA CYS A 290 -21.63 1.39 4.91
C CYS A 290 -20.75 0.32 4.26
N CYS A 291 -19.43 0.57 4.11
CA CYS A 291 -18.51 -0.36 3.48
C CYS A 291 -18.34 -1.62 4.34
N ASP A 292 -18.64 -2.76 3.77
CA ASP A 292 -18.56 -4.09 4.38
C ASP A 292 -17.20 -4.78 4.17
N ARG A 293 -16.27 -4.12 3.46
CA ARG A 293 -14.92 -4.62 3.23
C ARG A 293 -14.06 -4.49 4.48
N ASP A 294 -13.66 -5.60 5.04
CA ASP A 294 -12.82 -5.66 6.24
C ASP A 294 -11.31 -5.49 5.92
N CYS A 295 -10.97 -4.73 4.86
CA CYS A 295 -9.60 -4.55 4.39
C CYS A 295 -8.69 -3.91 5.46
N TRP A 296 -7.43 -4.40 5.51
CA TRP A 296 -6.44 -3.98 6.51
C TRP A 296 -5.19 -3.45 5.82
N MET A 297 -5.34 -2.28 5.15
CA MET A 297 -4.27 -1.65 4.36
C MET A 297 -3.67 -0.48 5.12
N ILE A 298 -2.36 -0.30 4.99
CA ILE A 298 -1.59 0.69 5.78
C ILE A 298 -2.15 2.11 5.67
N GLY A 299 -2.61 2.51 4.48
CA GLY A 299 -3.19 3.84 4.25
C GLY A 299 -4.45 4.11 5.08
N SER A 300 -5.26 3.08 5.38
CA SER A 300 -6.46 3.19 6.20
C SER A 300 -6.24 2.82 7.66
N VAL A 301 -5.23 2.00 7.95
CA VAL A 301 -4.97 1.48 9.30
C VAL A 301 -4.08 2.42 10.09
N SER A 302 -3.06 3.01 9.47
CA SER A 302 -2.13 3.90 10.18
C SER A 302 -2.85 5.11 10.82
N PRO A 303 -3.70 5.86 10.12
CA PRO A 303 -4.51 6.92 10.76
C PRO A 303 -5.40 6.38 11.89
N ALA A 304 -6.07 5.24 11.66
CA ALA A 304 -6.93 4.63 12.68
C ALA A 304 -6.17 4.19 13.93
N MET A 305 -4.94 3.66 13.79
CA MET A 305 -4.09 3.30 14.93
C MET A 305 -3.69 4.51 15.78
N HIS A 306 -3.48 5.67 15.18
CA HIS A 306 -3.21 6.91 15.92
C HIS A 306 -4.48 7.45 16.60
N LYS A 307 -5.62 7.41 15.92
CA LYS A 307 -6.90 7.87 16.45
C LYS A 307 -7.42 6.99 17.60
N TYR A 308 -7.30 5.69 17.47
CA TYR A 308 -7.73 4.69 18.44
C TYR A 308 -6.54 4.07 19.18
N ILE A 309 -5.56 4.89 19.56
CA ILE A 309 -4.24 4.49 20.07
C ILE A 309 -4.30 3.48 21.23
N TRP A 310 -5.34 3.56 22.08
CA TRP A 310 -5.47 2.67 23.23
C TRP A 310 -5.62 1.19 22.85
N LYS A 311 -6.24 0.86 21.70
CA LYS A 311 -6.37 -0.53 21.22
C LYS A 311 -5.01 -1.17 20.87
N PRO A 312 -4.21 -0.58 19.95
CA PRO A 312 -2.88 -1.14 19.69
C PRO A 312 -1.97 -1.04 20.93
N ALA A 313 -2.07 -0.01 21.77
CA ALA A 313 -1.23 0.15 22.94
C ALA A 313 -1.48 -0.95 23.99
N THR A 314 -2.74 -1.24 24.32
CA THR A 314 -3.08 -2.33 25.25
C THR A 314 -2.64 -3.69 24.72
N TRP A 315 -2.87 -3.97 23.43
CA TRP A 315 -2.41 -5.21 22.81
C TRP A 315 -0.87 -5.34 22.89
N VAL A 316 -0.15 -4.26 22.57
CA VAL A 316 1.32 -4.22 22.65
C VAL A 316 1.79 -4.47 24.07
N LEU A 317 1.20 -3.81 25.08
CA LEU A 317 1.59 -3.97 26.48
C LEU A 317 1.46 -5.43 26.94
N VAL A 318 0.34 -6.08 26.63
CA VAL A 318 0.12 -7.51 26.97
C VAL A 318 1.19 -8.40 26.34
N HIS A 319 1.49 -8.22 25.06
CA HIS A 319 2.44 -9.07 24.34
C HIS A 319 3.90 -8.74 24.71
N LYS A 320 4.21 -7.50 25.03
CA LYS A 320 5.53 -7.13 25.56
C LYS A 320 5.76 -7.71 26.95
N PHE A 321 4.73 -7.75 27.80
CA PHE A 321 4.81 -8.44 29.09
C PHE A 321 5.07 -9.93 28.90
N LYS A 322 4.33 -10.61 28.01
CA LYS A 322 4.59 -12.02 27.66
C LYS A 322 6.02 -12.23 27.13
N ALA A 323 6.56 -11.28 26.37
CA ALA A 323 7.92 -11.35 25.80
C ALA A 323 9.04 -11.37 26.84
N LEU A 324 8.76 -11.02 28.11
CA LEU A 324 9.71 -11.18 29.21
C LEU A 324 9.91 -12.63 29.60
N PHE A 325 8.94 -13.51 29.32
CA PHE A 325 8.93 -14.91 29.78
C PHE A 325 9.02 -15.90 28.63
N THR A 326 8.81 -15.50 27.38
CA THR A 326 8.83 -16.40 26.22
C THR A 326 9.39 -15.73 24.95
N LYS A 327 10.03 -16.54 24.11
CA LYS A 327 10.49 -16.12 22.77
C LYS A 327 9.33 -16.00 21.76
N HIS A 328 8.15 -16.53 22.08
CA HIS A 328 6.95 -16.51 21.24
C HIS A 328 5.77 -15.87 22.00
N PRO A 329 5.82 -14.54 22.26
CA PRO A 329 4.80 -13.85 23.03
C PRO A 329 3.44 -13.76 22.32
N TYR A 330 3.39 -14.01 21.03
CA TYR A 330 2.19 -13.98 20.22
C TYR A 330 1.99 -15.31 19.48
N SER A 331 0.71 -15.72 19.38
CA SER A 331 0.29 -16.84 18.54
C SER A 331 -0.95 -16.45 17.74
N MET A 332 -1.02 -16.81 16.45
CA MET A 332 -2.20 -16.59 15.61
C MET A 332 -3.46 -17.31 16.16
N TYR A 333 -3.29 -18.33 17.00
CA TYR A 333 -4.41 -19.03 17.67
C TYR A 333 -5.09 -18.19 18.78
N GLU A 334 -4.63 -16.98 19.03
CA GLU A 334 -5.40 -15.97 19.77
C GLU A 334 -6.62 -15.50 18.96
N LEU A 335 -6.55 -15.54 17.64
CA LEU A 335 -7.71 -15.37 16.77
C LEU A 335 -8.63 -16.60 16.86
N LYS A 336 -9.92 -16.35 17.11
CA LYS A 336 -10.90 -17.44 17.29
C LYS A 336 -10.93 -18.38 16.10
N ILE A 337 -11.00 -17.84 14.88
CA ILE A 337 -11.07 -18.62 13.64
C ILE A 337 -9.87 -19.55 13.45
N CYS A 338 -8.65 -19.07 13.77
CA CYS A 338 -7.44 -19.88 13.67
C CYS A 338 -7.44 -21.02 14.70
N ARG A 339 -7.92 -20.74 15.92
CA ARG A 339 -8.07 -21.73 16.98
C ARG A 339 -9.13 -22.78 16.63
N ASP A 340 -10.29 -22.32 16.16
CA ASP A 340 -11.38 -23.22 15.77
C ASP A 340 -10.98 -24.13 14.60
N TYR A 341 -10.19 -23.62 13.64
CA TYR A 341 -9.60 -24.42 12.56
C TYR A 341 -8.61 -25.45 13.09
N ARG A 342 -7.67 -25.04 13.95
CA ARG A 342 -6.70 -25.97 14.59
C ARG A 342 -7.42 -27.09 15.36
N ASP A 343 -8.49 -26.74 16.08
CA ASP A 343 -9.25 -27.65 16.94
C ASP A 343 -10.27 -28.48 16.13
N GLY A 344 -10.27 -28.38 14.79
CA GLY A 344 -11.16 -29.14 13.88
C GLY A 344 -12.63 -28.76 13.95
N LYS A 345 -12.94 -27.60 14.55
CA LYS A 345 -14.32 -27.04 14.64
C LYS A 345 -14.76 -26.35 13.35
N VAL A 346 -13.80 -25.96 12.53
CA VAL A 346 -13.97 -25.29 11.23
C VAL A 346 -13.13 -26.06 10.23
N THR A 347 -13.74 -26.51 9.15
CA THR A 347 -13.05 -27.19 8.05
C THR A 347 -12.27 -26.21 7.20
N LYS A 348 -11.32 -26.71 6.38
CA LYS A 348 -10.60 -25.88 5.41
C LYS A 348 -11.59 -25.21 4.44
N GLU A 349 -12.62 -25.92 4.03
CA GLU A 349 -13.64 -25.41 3.12
C GLU A 349 -14.47 -24.28 3.75
N GLU A 350 -14.80 -24.37 5.03
CA GLU A 350 -15.46 -23.28 5.77
C GLU A 350 -14.52 -22.10 6.03
N LEU A 351 -13.24 -22.37 6.31
CA LEU A 351 -12.22 -21.35 6.41
C LEU A 351 -12.06 -20.60 5.09
N ASP A 352 -12.05 -21.31 3.99
CA ASP A 352 -11.98 -20.75 2.63
C ASP A 352 -13.28 -20.00 2.26
N LYS A 353 -14.44 -20.43 2.74
CA LYS A 353 -15.72 -19.71 2.60
C LYS A 353 -15.76 -18.40 3.40
N CYS A 354 -15.31 -18.41 4.65
CA CYS A 354 -15.23 -17.19 5.46
C CYS A 354 -14.37 -16.10 4.83
N SER A 355 -13.38 -16.51 4.03
CA SER A 355 -12.48 -15.60 3.33
C SER A 355 -13.02 -15.09 2.01
N THR A 356 -13.99 -15.79 1.46
CA THR A 356 -14.60 -15.46 0.17
C THR A 356 -15.52 -14.24 0.25
N CYS A 357 -15.93 -13.79 1.46
CA CYS A 357 -16.78 -12.62 1.58
C CYS A 357 -16.11 -11.34 1.04
N ASP A 358 -14.82 -11.11 1.32
CA ASP A 358 -14.13 -9.91 0.82
C ASP A 358 -13.54 -10.10 -0.59
N MET A 359 -13.09 -11.30 -0.92
CA MET A 359 -12.54 -11.56 -2.25
C MET A 359 -13.60 -11.98 -3.27
N ASN A 360 -14.65 -12.72 -2.87
CA ASN A 360 -15.73 -13.09 -3.76
C ASN A 360 -16.70 -11.95 -4.09
N CYS A 361 -16.80 -10.90 -3.29
CA CYS A 361 -17.54 -9.70 -3.70
C CYS A 361 -16.95 -9.08 -4.97
N VAL A 362 -15.63 -9.13 -5.12
CA VAL A 362 -14.93 -8.71 -6.35
C VAL A 362 -14.98 -9.80 -7.41
N ILE A 363 -14.89 -11.10 -7.04
CA ILE A 363 -14.89 -12.23 -7.98
C ILE A 363 -16.31 -12.50 -8.52
N ASN A 364 -17.34 -12.53 -7.67
CA ASN A 364 -18.71 -12.87 -8.08
C ASN A 364 -19.46 -11.75 -8.81
N ASN A 365 -19.03 -10.49 -8.61
CA ASN A 365 -19.63 -9.34 -9.30
C ASN A 365 -18.74 -8.76 -10.41
N GLY A 366 -17.54 -9.31 -10.62
CA GLY A 366 -16.60 -8.88 -11.65
C GLY A 366 -16.01 -7.48 -11.42
N LEU A 367 -15.13 -7.09 -12.33
CA LEU A 367 -14.74 -5.69 -12.50
C LEU A 367 -15.95 -4.92 -13.05
N SER A 368 -16.15 -3.68 -12.63
CA SER A 368 -17.20 -2.83 -13.21
C SER A 368 -17.03 -2.72 -14.72
N GLU A 369 -18.10 -2.40 -15.43
CA GLU A 369 -18.04 -2.17 -16.88
C GLU A 369 -16.99 -1.11 -17.23
N ALA A 370 -16.82 -0.05 -16.42
CA ALA A 370 -15.76 0.94 -16.58
C ALA A 370 -14.35 0.34 -16.45
N SER A 371 -14.14 -0.58 -15.47
CA SER A 371 -12.86 -1.28 -15.32
C SER A 371 -12.65 -2.33 -16.42
N LYS A 372 -13.74 -2.95 -16.91
CA LYS A 372 -13.71 -3.84 -18.06
C LYS A 372 -13.48 -3.09 -19.37
N GLU A 373 -14.01 -1.89 -19.50
CA GLU A 373 -13.83 -1.02 -20.66
C GLU A 373 -12.39 -0.52 -20.74
N GLN A 374 -11.77 -0.18 -19.61
CA GLN A 374 -10.32 0.09 -19.53
C GLN A 374 -9.46 -1.11 -19.97
N LEU A 375 -9.97 -2.34 -19.76
CA LEU A 375 -9.31 -3.56 -20.22
C LEU A 375 -9.64 -3.91 -21.68
N LYS A 376 -10.86 -3.61 -22.18
CA LYS A 376 -11.27 -3.89 -23.57
C LYS A 376 -10.59 -3.01 -24.60
N HIS A 377 -10.24 -1.77 -24.25
CA HIS A 377 -9.56 -0.87 -25.18
C HIS A 377 -8.16 -1.31 -25.60
N LYS A 378 -7.63 -2.44 -25.07
CA LYS A 378 -6.26 -2.89 -25.39
C LYS A 378 -6.08 -4.43 -25.42
N SER A 379 -7.04 -5.16 -25.95
CA SER A 379 -6.77 -6.53 -26.41
C SER A 379 -6.20 -6.48 -27.83
N GLY A 380 -4.91 -6.27 -27.97
CA GLY A 380 -4.34 -6.39 -29.31
C GLY A 380 -2.91 -5.98 -29.53
N GLU A 381 -2.32 -5.12 -28.74
CA GLU A 381 -0.92 -4.78 -28.94
C GLU A 381 -0.19 -4.60 -27.61
N GLU A 382 0.95 -5.27 -27.46
CA GLU A 382 1.95 -4.95 -26.43
C GLU A 382 2.50 -3.54 -26.73
N ILE A 383 1.83 -2.51 -26.23
CA ILE A 383 2.44 -1.19 -26.21
C ILE A 383 3.48 -1.23 -25.08
N VAL A 384 4.66 -1.75 -25.39
CA VAL A 384 5.87 -1.30 -24.73
C VAL A 384 5.97 0.15 -25.14
N ASP A 385 5.59 1.07 -24.25
CA ASP A 385 5.81 2.48 -24.46
C ASP A 385 7.30 2.64 -24.88
N ALA A 386 7.55 3.05 -26.11
CA ALA A 386 8.91 3.12 -26.68
C ALA A 386 9.80 4.00 -25.79
N ASP A 387 9.21 4.96 -25.12
CA ASP A 387 9.86 5.83 -24.15
C ASP A 387 10.28 5.06 -22.89
N ILE A 388 9.44 4.13 -22.38
CA ILE A 388 9.79 3.25 -21.25
C ILE A 388 10.90 2.28 -21.65
N ALA A 389 10.83 1.72 -22.85
CA ALA A 389 11.87 0.82 -23.37
C ALA A 389 13.22 1.52 -23.54
N GLN A 390 13.22 2.77 -23.97
CA GLN A 390 14.43 3.58 -24.09
C GLN A 390 14.99 3.97 -22.72
N GLN A 391 14.13 4.29 -21.76
CA GLN A 391 14.50 4.62 -20.38
C GLN A 391 15.03 3.41 -19.59
N MET A 392 14.64 2.18 -19.96
CA MET A 392 15.17 0.94 -19.35
C MET A 392 16.56 0.56 -19.84
N LYS A 393 17.04 1.13 -20.95
CA LYS A 393 18.39 0.88 -21.52
C LYS A 393 19.47 1.78 -20.92
N GLN A 394 19.10 2.84 -20.23
CA GLN A 394 19.99 3.72 -19.47
C GLN A 394 20.07 3.24 -18.00
#